data_24a9253278a01788f6cbd99637e93dad
#
_entry.id   24a9253278a01788f6cbd99637e93dad
#
_cell.length_a   1.000
_cell.length_b   1.000
_cell.length_c   1.000
_cell.angle_alpha   90.00
_cell.angle_beta   90.00
_cell.angle_gamma   90.00
#
_symmetry.space_group_name_H-M   'P 1'
#
loop_
_entity.id
_entity.type
_entity.pdbx_description
1 polymer ?
#
loop_
_entity_poly.entity_id
_entity_poly.type
_entity_poly.pdbx_seq_one_letter_code
_entity_poly.pdbx_strand_id
1 'polypeptide(L)'
;GYNNLVGRSHKELDLTNQQAVKDFFEKEKPEAVVLAAAFVGGIMANSLYRADFIMQNMLMQCNVIGSAYATGVKKLLFLGSTCIYPKNAPQPMTEEALLTSPLEYSNEEYAIAKIAGLKMCESYNLQYGTNYIAVMPTNLYGPNDNFHLENSHVMPAMMRKIYLAKLIHDDNWQAIKADMNKRPVEGITGESSKEEIINVLAKYGIENNKVTLWGTGSPLREFLWS
;
A
#
# COMPACT_ATOMS: atom_id res chain seq x y z
N GLY A 1 -8.31 9.19 -21.93
CA GLY A 1 -7.69 8.23 -21.01
C GLY A 1 -7.43 6.90 -21.70
N TYR A 2 -6.70 6.02 -21.07
CA TYR A 2 -6.47 4.67 -21.56
C TYR A 2 -7.72 3.82 -21.31
N ASN A 3 -8.26 3.19 -22.36
CA ASN A 3 -9.50 2.40 -22.30
C ASN A 3 -9.25 0.88 -22.42
N ASN A 4 -8.04 0.49 -22.84
CA ASN A 4 -7.62 -0.90 -22.96
C ASN A 4 -6.69 -1.25 -21.80
N LEU A 5 -7.28 -1.59 -20.65
CA LEU A 5 -6.54 -1.95 -19.45
C LEU A 5 -6.47 -3.46 -19.30
N VAL A 6 -5.26 -3.97 -19.08
CA VAL A 6 -5.01 -5.38 -18.82
C VAL A 6 -4.44 -5.51 -17.40
N GLY A 7 -5.19 -6.13 -16.52
CA GLY A 7 -4.78 -6.44 -15.15
C GLY A 7 -4.92 -7.93 -14.85
N ARG A 8 -4.15 -8.40 -13.87
CA ARG A 8 -4.26 -9.77 -13.34
C ARG A 8 -4.21 -9.70 -11.83
N SER A 9 -4.97 -10.54 -11.19
CA SER A 9 -4.85 -10.75 -9.75
C SER A 9 -3.58 -11.57 -9.45
N HIS A 10 -3.11 -11.53 -8.21
CA HIS A 10 -1.96 -12.35 -7.78
C HIS A 10 -2.17 -13.86 -8.04
N LYS A 11 -3.41 -14.35 -7.97
CA LYS A 11 -3.72 -15.75 -8.25
C LYS A 11 -3.59 -16.11 -9.74
N GLU A 12 -3.77 -15.14 -10.63
CA GLU A 12 -3.68 -15.34 -12.08
C GLU A 12 -2.28 -15.10 -12.60
N LEU A 13 -1.52 -14.21 -11.96
CA LEU A 13 -0.13 -13.90 -12.33
C LEU A 13 0.66 -13.55 -11.07
N ASP A 14 1.47 -14.49 -10.62
CA ASP A 14 2.47 -14.25 -9.58
C ASP A 14 3.68 -13.53 -10.18
N LEU A 15 3.87 -12.26 -9.83
CA LEU A 15 4.97 -11.44 -10.33
C LEU A 15 6.35 -11.88 -9.83
N THR A 16 6.43 -12.75 -8.81
CA THR A 16 7.70 -13.37 -8.38
C THR A 16 8.15 -14.48 -9.33
N ASN A 17 7.24 -15.04 -10.13
CA ASN A 17 7.54 -16.05 -11.12
C ASN A 17 8.01 -15.39 -12.43
N GLN A 18 9.32 -15.41 -12.66
CA GLN A 18 9.95 -14.76 -13.80
C GLN A 18 9.39 -15.24 -15.15
N GLN A 19 9.20 -16.56 -15.33
CA GLN A 19 8.73 -17.12 -16.60
C GLN A 19 7.28 -16.69 -16.85
N ALA A 20 6.41 -16.75 -15.86
CA ALA A 20 5.01 -16.33 -15.99
C ALA A 20 4.91 -14.83 -16.37
N VAL A 21 5.73 -13.98 -15.77
CA VAL A 21 5.77 -12.55 -16.12
C VAL A 21 6.26 -12.35 -17.57
N LYS A 22 7.31 -13.05 -17.96
CA LYS A 22 7.83 -12.99 -19.34
C LYS A 22 6.76 -13.41 -20.35
N ASP A 23 6.13 -14.56 -20.16
CA ASP A 23 5.07 -15.07 -21.04
C ASP A 23 3.89 -14.11 -21.13
N PHE A 24 3.51 -13.49 -20.01
CA PHE A 24 2.47 -12.46 -19.97
C PHE A 24 2.84 -11.24 -20.84
N PHE A 25 4.04 -10.70 -20.71
CA PHE A 25 4.50 -9.54 -21.48
C PHE A 25 4.64 -9.86 -22.98
N GLU A 26 5.14 -11.04 -23.32
CA GLU A 26 5.24 -11.50 -24.71
C GLU A 26 3.88 -11.65 -25.38
N LYS A 27 2.87 -12.11 -24.62
CA LYS A 27 1.49 -12.31 -25.08
C LYS A 27 0.74 -10.98 -25.20
N GLU A 28 0.70 -10.20 -24.15
CA GLU A 28 -0.14 -8.99 -24.06
C GLU A 28 0.50 -7.77 -24.74
N LYS A 29 1.83 -7.71 -24.82
CA LYS A 29 2.63 -6.63 -25.43
C LYS A 29 2.15 -5.24 -25.03
N PRO A 30 2.11 -4.91 -23.74
CA PRO A 30 1.58 -3.64 -23.26
C PRO A 30 2.43 -2.47 -23.80
N GLU A 31 1.79 -1.41 -24.22
CA GLU A 31 2.48 -0.19 -24.66
C GLU A 31 2.97 0.64 -23.45
N ALA A 32 2.21 0.63 -22.37
CA ALA A 32 2.53 1.29 -21.11
C ALA A 32 2.24 0.38 -19.92
N VAL A 33 3.04 0.50 -18.88
CA VAL A 33 2.93 -0.30 -17.65
C VAL A 33 2.84 0.61 -16.43
N VAL A 34 1.91 0.32 -15.53
CA VAL A 34 1.88 0.89 -14.17
C VAL A 34 2.18 -0.25 -13.20
N LEU A 35 3.38 -0.24 -12.62
CA LEU A 35 3.78 -1.21 -11.61
C LEU A 35 3.35 -0.72 -10.22
N ALA A 36 2.10 -1.05 -9.87
CA ALA A 36 1.51 -0.73 -8.57
C ALA A 36 1.61 -1.88 -7.56
N ALA A 37 2.06 -3.05 -8.01
CA ALA A 37 2.21 -4.22 -7.17
C ALA A 37 3.39 -4.09 -6.22
N ALA A 38 3.16 -4.53 -4.98
CA ALA A 38 4.20 -4.74 -3.99
C ALA A 38 3.70 -5.68 -2.89
N PHE A 39 4.61 -6.38 -2.25
CA PHE A 39 4.35 -7.04 -0.97
C PHE A 39 4.45 -5.97 0.12
N VAL A 40 3.30 -5.60 0.69
CA VAL A 40 3.15 -4.48 1.62
C VAL A 40 2.52 -4.93 2.93
N GLY A 41 2.79 -4.19 3.99
CA GLY A 41 2.19 -4.44 5.30
C GLY A 41 2.54 -3.35 6.31
N GLY A 42 1.87 -3.36 7.45
CA GLY A 42 2.16 -2.46 8.56
C GLY A 42 3.51 -2.72 9.23
N ILE A 43 3.85 -1.92 10.24
CA ILE A 43 5.13 -2.00 10.98
C ILE A 43 5.41 -3.40 11.53
N MET A 44 4.40 -4.05 12.09
CA MET A 44 4.54 -5.41 12.66
C MET A 44 4.93 -6.43 11.58
N ALA A 45 4.24 -6.41 10.43
CA ALA A 45 4.55 -7.33 9.33
C ALA A 45 5.96 -7.09 8.77
N ASN A 46 6.35 -5.83 8.56
CA ASN A 46 7.71 -5.48 8.13
C ASN A 46 8.77 -5.99 9.12
N SER A 47 8.52 -5.89 10.41
CA SER A 47 9.46 -6.34 11.44
C SER A 47 9.59 -7.87 11.54
N LEU A 48 8.52 -8.60 11.26
CA LEU A 48 8.47 -10.07 11.38
C LEU A 48 8.92 -10.79 10.10
N TYR A 49 8.60 -10.26 8.93
CA TYR A 49 8.81 -10.92 7.63
C TYR A 49 9.85 -10.20 6.77
N ARG A 50 10.93 -9.70 7.38
CA ARG A 50 11.98 -8.88 6.74
C ARG A 50 12.50 -9.49 5.43
N ALA A 51 12.90 -10.76 5.47
CA ALA A 51 13.43 -11.46 4.30
C ALA A 51 12.40 -11.56 3.16
N ASP A 52 11.13 -11.81 3.49
CA ASP A 52 10.06 -11.87 2.50
C ASP A 52 9.80 -10.50 1.87
N PHE A 53 9.83 -9.42 2.69
CA PHE A 53 9.62 -8.06 2.19
C PHE A 53 10.67 -7.66 1.16
N ILE A 54 11.95 -7.89 1.42
CA ILE A 54 12.99 -7.55 0.46
C ILE A 54 12.95 -8.49 -0.74
N MET A 55 12.87 -9.80 -0.53
CA MET A 55 12.97 -10.79 -1.60
C MET A 55 11.81 -10.70 -2.60
N GLN A 56 10.57 -10.69 -2.12
CA GLN A 56 9.40 -10.66 -3.01
C GLN A 56 9.32 -9.36 -3.79
N ASN A 57 9.56 -8.22 -3.14
CA ASN A 57 9.56 -6.94 -3.86
C ASN A 57 10.67 -6.84 -4.90
N MET A 58 11.88 -7.34 -4.59
CA MET A 58 12.97 -7.39 -5.55
C MET A 58 12.63 -8.26 -6.76
N LEU A 59 12.10 -9.47 -6.54
CA LEU A 59 11.71 -10.37 -7.63
C LEU A 59 10.64 -9.74 -8.53
N MET A 60 9.57 -9.21 -7.93
CA MET A 60 8.47 -8.59 -8.69
C MET A 60 8.96 -7.44 -9.59
N GLN A 61 9.71 -6.50 -9.05
CA GLN A 61 10.18 -5.35 -9.82
C GLN A 61 11.23 -5.72 -10.86
N CYS A 62 12.16 -6.64 -10.55
CA CYS A 62 13.13 -7.13 -11.52
C CYS A 62 12.46 -7.83 -12.71
N ASN A 63 11.49 -8.71 -12.43
CA ASN A 63 10.75 -9.43 -13.45
C ASN A 63 9.96 -8.49 -14.36
N VAL A 64 9.22 -7.53 -13.76
CA VAL A 64 8.37 -6.61 -14.52
C VAL A 64 9.22 -5.60 -15.32
N ILE A 65 10.20 -4.95 -14.71
CA ILE A 65 11.05 -3.95 -15.39
C ILE A 65 11.86 -4.60 -16.50
N GLY A 66 12.44 -5.78 -16.23
CA GLY A 66 13.19 -6.54 -17.23
C GLY A 66 12.34 -7.00 -18.41
N SER A 67 11.13 -7.53 -18.15
CA SER A 67 10.19 -7.95 -19.19
C SER A 67 9.65 -6.78 -19.99
N ALA A 68 9.37 -5.65 -19.34
CA ALA A 68 8.96 -4.42 -20.00
C ALA A 68 9.99 -3.94 -21.01
N TYR A 69 11.27 -3.96 -20.64
CA TYR A 69 12.35 -3.62 -21.58
C TYR A 69 12.47 -4.63 -22.72
N ALA A 70 12.48 -5.93 -22.41
CA ALA A 70 12.64 -6.99 -23.40
C ALA A 70 11.51 -7.00 -24.45
N THR A 71 10.32 -6.54 -24.11
CA THR A 71 9.15 -6.49 -25.01
C THR A 71 8.89 -5.11 -25.62
N GLY A 72 9.75 -4.14 -25.36
CA GLY A 72 9.69 -2.81 -25.97
C GLY A 72 8.58 -1.90 -25.40
N VAL A 73 8.24 -2.05 -24.11
CA VAL A 73 7.32 -1.14 -23.43
C VAL A 73 7.82 0.29 -23.52
N LYS A 74 6.99 1.19 -24.03
CA LYS A 74 7.38 2.59 -24.27
C LYS A 74 7.42 3.44 -23.01
N LYS A 75 6.56 3.14 -22.04
CA LYS A 75 6.45 3.91 -20.79
C LYS A 75 6.17 2.99 -19.61
N LEU A 76 6.93 3.15 -18.54
CA LEU A 76 6.69 2.45 -17.29
C LEU A 76 6.61 3.45 -16.14
N LEU A 77 5.57 3.32 -15.31
CA LEU A 77 5.45 4.03 -14.04
C LEU A 77 5.68 3.04 -12.90
N PHE A 78 6.75 3.24 -12.16
CA PHE A 78 7.06 2.49 -10.94
C PHE A 78 6.57 3.27 -9.70
N LEU A 79 5.70 2.63 -8.92
CA LEU A 79 5.29 3.21 -7.64
C LEU A 79 6.31 2.84 -6.56
N GLY A 80 7.13 3.82 -6.21
CA GLY A 80 8.02 3.78 -5.05
C GLY A 80 7.26 3.97 -3.74
N SER A 81 7.89 4.61 -2.80
CA SER A 81 7.31 4.97 -1.49
C SER A 81 8.15 6.05 -0.83
N THR A 82 7.55 6.92 -0.04
CA THR A 82 8.29 7.92 0.76
C THR A 82 9.16 7.30 1.85
N CYS A 83 9.00 6.02 2.18
CA CYS A 83 9.87 5.30 3.13
C CYS A 83 11.32 5.10 2.63
N ILE A 84 11.60 5.38 1.36
CA ILE A 84 12.97 5.34 0.81
C ILE A 84 13.86 6.47 1.32
N TYR A 85 13.27 7.51 1.89
CA TYR A 85 14.04 8.63 2.44
C TYR A 85 14.52 8.33 3.85
N PRO A 86 15.64 8.96 4.26
CA PRO A 86 16.18 8.79 5.59
C PRO A 86 15.17 9.09 6.70
N LYS A 87 15.28 8.35 7.80
CA LYS A 87 14.44 8.55 8.99
C LYS A 87 14.41 10.01 9.47
N ASN A 88 15.56 10.66 9.46
CA ASN A 88 15.75 12.01 9.95
C ASN A 88 16.04 13.01 8.82
N ALA A 89 15.43 12.81 7.64
CA ALA A 89 15.58 13.74 6.54
C ALA A 89 15.06 15.14 6.94
N PRO A 90 15.70 16.23 6.47
CA PRO A 90 15.19 17.58 6.66
C PRO A 90 13.76 17.76 6.13
N GLN A 91 13.03 18.69 6.72
CA GLN A 91 11.68 19.04 6.30
C GLN A 91 11.64 20.53 5.88
N PRO A 92 11.09 20.86 4.71
CA PRO A 92 10.49 19.96 3.69
C PRO A 92 11.54 19.06 3.06
N MET A 93 11.16 17.81 2.81
CA MET A 93 12.05 16.80 2.25
C MET A 93 12.12 16.94 0.72
N THR A 94 13.35 16.90 0.19
CA THR A 94 13.62 16.93 -1.26
C THR A 94 14.16 15.59 -1.75
N GLU A 95 14.17 15.38 -3.06
CA GLU A 95 14.65 14.14 -3.66
C GLU A 95 16.14 13.89 -3.40
N GLU A 96 16.94 14.93 -3.21
CA GLU A 96 18.38 14.84 -2.91
C GLU A 96 18.66 14.23 -1.52
N ALA A 97 17.66 14.15 -0.64
CA ALA A 97 17.81 13.47 0.64
C ALA A 97 17.96 11.94 0.50
N LEU A 98 17.68 11.37 -0.69
CA LEU A 98 17.80 9.94 -0.91
C LEU A 98 19.23 9.44 -0.63
N LEU A 99 19.36 8.39 0.20
CA LEU A 99 20.63 7.73 0.55
C LEU A 99 21.64 8.61 1.31
N THR A 100 21.22 9.71 1.92
CA THR A 100 22.13 10.61 2.66
C THR A 100 22.34 10.19 4.11
N SER A 101 21.48 9.39 4.69
CA SER A 101 21.59 8.84 6.05
C SER A 101 20.75 7.59 6.25
N PRO A 102 20.81 6.90 7.42
CA PRO A 102 20.08 5.66 7.66
C PRO A 102 18.55 5.77 7.47
N LEU A 103 17.96 4.70 6.93
CA LEU A 103 16.53 4.52 6.79
C LEU A 103 15.83 4.25 8.14
N GLU A 104 14.50 4.24 8.14
CA GLU A 104 13.73 3.75 9.30
C GLU A 104 13.87 2.23 9.41
N TYR A 105 14.49 1.77 10.50
CA TYR A 105 14.83 0.36 10.70
C TYR A 105 13.65 -0.60 10.62
N SER A 106 12.45 -0.17 11.00
CA SER A 106 11.27 -1.04 11.04
C SER A 106 10.74 -1.44 9.66
N ASN A 107 11.14 -0.74 8.58
CA ASN A 107 10.74 -1.01 7.19
C ASN A 107 11.90 -0.90 6.20
N GLU A 108 13.12 -1.01 6.68
CA GLU A 108 14.34 -0.82 5.89
C GLU A 108 14.40 -1.76 4.68
N GLU A 109 14.02 -3.03 4.84
CA GLU A 109 14.06 -4.03 3.78
C GLU A 109 13.11 -3.69 2.63
N TYR A 110 11.92 -3.20 2.94
CA TYR A 110 10.98 -2.70 1.96
C TYR A 110 11.51 -1.44 1.27
N ALA A 111 12.06 -0.51 2.05
CA ALA A 111 12.65 0.72 1.53
C ALA A 111 13.82 0.43 0.58
N ILE A 112 14.74 -0.48 0.94
CA ILE A 112 15.85 -0.90 0.09
C ILE A 112 15.34 -1.49 -1.23
N ALA A 113 14.33 -2.36 -1.19
CA ALA A 113 13.75 -2.90 -2.40
C ALA A 113 13.18 -1.79 -3.30
N LYS A 114 12.47 -0.81 -2.73
CA LYS A 114 11.92 0.32 -3.49
C LYS A 114 13.00 1.25 -4.05
N ILE A 115 14.10 1.49 -3.32
CA ILE A 115 15.28 2.20 -3.82
C ILE A 115 15.88 1.47 -5.03
N ALA A 116 16.04 0.15 -4.94
CA ALA A 116 16.56 -0.64 -6.05
C ALA A 116 15.68 -0.53 -7.30
N GLY A 117 14.35 -0.58 -7.17
CA GLY A 117 13.42 -0.41 -8.29
C GLY A 117 13.51 0.97 -8.94
N LEU A 118 13.63 2.04 -8.12
CA LEU A 118 13.87 3.40 -8.61
C LEU A 118 15.18 3.46 -9.41
N LYS A 119 16.28 2.91 -8.83
CA LYS A 119 17.58 2.89 -9.50
C LYS A 119 17.61 2.02 -10.75
N MET A 120 16.81 0.97 -10.81
CA MET A 120 16.62 0.22 -12.05
C MET A 120 15.98 1.09 -13.13
N CYS A 121 14.89 1.80 -12.86
CA CYS A 121 14.26 2.70 -13.82
C CYS A 121 15.24 3.75 -14.35
N GLU A 122 15.99 4.40 -13.45
CA GLU A 122 17.03 5.37 -13.80
C GLU A 122 18.11 4.75 -14.69
N SER A 123 18.63 3.59 -14.31
CA SER A 123 19.68 2.89 -15.05
C SER A 123 19.25 2.47 -16.45
N TYR A 124 18.01 1.96 -16.60
CA TYR A 124 17.46 1.62 -17.90
C TYR A 124 17.27 2.86 -18.79
N ASN A 125 16.86 4.00 -18.22
CA ASN A 125 16.77 5.25 -18.96
C ASN A 125 18.15 5.72 -19.45
N LEU A 126 19.15 5.71 -18.58
CA LEU A 126 20.51 6.14 -18.92
C LEU A 126 21.20 5.23 -19.95
N GLN A 127 21.03 3.92 -19.79
CA GLN A 127 21.74 2.94 -20.63
C GLN A 127 21.03 2.67 -21.95
N TYR A 128 19.70 2.61 -21.95
CA TYR A 128 18.91 2.15 -23.08
C TYR A 128 17.95 3.21 -23.64
N GLY A 129 17.90 4.40 -23.06
CA GLY A 129 17.00 5.48 -23.51
C GLY A 129 15.52 5.17 -23.30
N THR A 130 15.16 4.37 -22.30
CA THR A 130 13.75 4.09 -21.98
C THR A 130 13.07 5.30 -21.35
N ASN A 131 11.74 5.25 -21.22
CA ASN A 131 10.94 6.27 -20.52
C ASN A 131 10.27 5.65 -19.30
N TYR A 132 11.08 5.30 -18.31
CA TYR A 132 10.64 4.68 -17.07
C TYR A 132 10.70 5.70 -15.93
N ILE A 133 9.56 5.96 -15.30
CA ILE A 133 9.39 6.98 -14.28
C ILE A 133 9.13 6.31 -12.95
N ALA A 134 9.89 6.69 -11.92
CA ALA A 134 9.61 6.31 -10.55
C ALA A 134 8.99 7.50 -9.82
N VAL A 135 7.90 7.25 -9.09
CA VAL A 135 7.24 8.26 -8.25
C VAL A 135 7.12 7.76 -6.82
N MET A 136 7.21 8.65 -5.87
CA MET A 136 7.10 8.37 -4.44
C MET A 136 5.78 8.93 -3.91
N PRO A 137 4.66 8.19 -4.09
CA PRO A 137 3.39 8.64 -3.57
C PRO A 137 3.45 8.74 -2.05
N THR A 138 2.84 9.78 -1.51
CA THR A 138 2.57 9.86 -0.07
C THR A 138 1.50 8.84 0.34
N ASN A 139 0.95 8.91 1.55
CA ASN A 139 -0.07 7.96 1.97
C ASN A 139 -1.34 8.12 1.11
N LEU A 140 -1.59 7.17 0.24
CA LEU A 140 -2.78 7.15 -0.59
C LEU A 140 -3.99 6.71 0.24
N TYR A 141 -5.14 7.29 -0.02
CA TYR A 141 -6.42 6.87 0.53
C TYR A 141 -7.55 7.11 -0.47
N GLY A 142 -8.61 6.31 -0.42
CA GLY A 142 -9.73 6.46 -1.35
C GLY A 142 -10.84 5.42 -1.15
N PRO A 143 -11.85 5.40 -2.04
CA PRO A 143 -13.06 4.58 -1.87
C PRO A 143 -12.85 3.07 -1.77
N ASN A 144 -11.79 2.56 -2.42
CA ASN A 144 -11.47 1.13 -2.47
C ASN A 144 -10.36 0.70 -1.52
N ASP A 145 -10.02 1.55 -0.56
CA ASP A 145 -8.98 1.29 0.44
C ASP A 145 -9.38 0.15 1.39
N ASN A 146 -8.38 -0.34 2.12
CA ASN A 146 -8.59 -1.29 3.20
C ASN A 146 -9.06 -0.55 4.46
N PHE A 147 -10.32 -0.76 4.86
CA PHE A 147 -10.91 -0.18 6.07
C PHE A 147 -10.91 -1.14 7.26
N HIS A 148 -10.02 -2.13 7.29
CA HIS A 148 -9.89 -3.03 8.43
C HIS A 148 -9.40 -2.26 9.65
N LEU A 149 -10.01 -2.49 10.84
CA LEU A 149 -9.72 -1.66 12.03
C LEU A 149 -8.29 -1.82 12.58
N GLU A 150 -7.63 -2.93 12.27
CA GLU A 150 -6.27 -3.26 12.76
C GLU A 150 -5.23 -3.19 11.65
N ASN A 151 -5.52 -3.76 10.47
CA ASN A 151 -4.53 -4.00 9.42
C ASN A 151 -4.56 -2.98 8.28
N SER A 152 -5.35 -1.90 8.41
CA SER A 152 -5.39 -0.82 7.43
C SER A 152 -4.40 0.30 7.77
N HIS A 153 -4.16 1.17 6.80
CA HIS A 153 -3.43 2.41 7.04
C HIS A 153 -4.24 3.35 7.94
N VAL A 154 -3.55 4.32 8.53
CA VAL A 154 -4.11 5.20 9.57
C VAL A 154 -5.37 5.95 9.13
N MET A 155 -5.40 6.52 7.91
CA MET A 155 -6.54 7.32 7.44
C MET A 155 -7.81 6.48 7.28
N PRO A 156 -7.84 5.36 6.52
CA PRO A 156 -9.04 4.54 6.40
C PRO A 156 -9.49 3.93 7.73
N ALA A 157 -8.55 3.53 8.61
CA ALA A 157 -8.90 3.08 9.96
C ALA A 157 -9.61 4.17 10.76
N MET A 158 -9.06 5.38 10.78
CA MET A 158 -9.66 6.52 11.49
C MET A 158 -11.02 6.90 10.92
N MET A 159 -11.17 6.94 9.60
CA MET A 159 -12.46 7.23 8.95
C MET A 159 -13.54 6.24 9.41
N ARG A 160 -13.24 4.94 9.37
CA ARG A 160 -14.19 3.91 9.80
C ARG A 160 -14.49 4.01 11.32
N LYS A 161 -13.46 4.22 12.14
CA LYS A 161 -13.63 4.38 13.60
C LYS A 161 -14.53 5.57 13.94
N ILE A 162 -14.28 6.73 13.34
CA ILE A 162 -15.08 7.94 13.56
C ILE A 162 -16.52 7.73 13.06
N TYR A 163 -16.68 7.12 11.90
CA TYR A 163 -18.00 6.83 11.35
C TYR A 163 -18.81 5.91 12.27
N LEU A 164 -18.23 4.80 12.73
CA LEU A 164 -18.90 3.86 13.64
C LEU A 164 -19.22 4.51 14.99
N ALA A 165 -18.32 5.30 15.57
CA ALA A 165 -18.57 6.03 16.82
C ALA A 165 -19.74 7.01 16.67
N LYS A 166 -19.83 7.71 15.53
CA LYS A 166 -20.96 8.58 15.22
C LYS A 166 -22.26 7.77 15.08
N LEU A 167 -22.25 6.66 14.36
CA LEU A 167 -23.44 5.81 14.20
C LEU A 167 -23.95 5.25 15.54
N ILE A 168 -23.04 4.90 16.47
CA ILE A 168 -23.43 4.48 17.82
C ILE A 168 -24.10 5.64 18.56
N HIS A 169 -23.55 6.84 18.44
CA HIS A 169 -24.13 8.04 19.05
C HIS A 169 -25.55 8.35 18.52
N ASP A 170 -25.71 8.22 17.20
CA ASP A 170 -26.98 8.48 16.50
C ASP A 170 -27.99 7.32 16.63
N ASP A 171 -27.66 6.25 17.38
CA ASP A 171 -28.42 4.99 17.49
C ASP A 171 -28.80 4.37 16.13
N ASN A 172 -27.96 4.59 15.10
CA ASN A 172 -28.20 4.12 13.74
C ASN A 172 -27.71 2.68 13.54
N TRP A 173 -28.42 1.73 14.12
CA TRP A 173 -28.06 0.31 14.10
C TRP A 173 -28.17 -0.31 12.72
N GLN A 174 -29.02 0.21 11.84
CA GLN A 174 -29.11 -0.27 10.46
C GLN A 174 -27.79 -0.06 9.73
N ALA A 175 -27.17 1.12 9.83
CA ALA A 175 -25.92 1.43 9.19
C ALA A 175 -24.74 0.71 9.85
N ILE A 176 -24.74 0.54 11.18
CA ILE A 176 -23.72 -0.24 11.90
C ILE A 176 -23.72 -1.68 11.42
N LYS A 177 -24.90 -2.33 11.37
CA LYS A 177 -25.04 -3.71 10.89
C LYS A 177 -24.60 -3.86 9.44
N ALA A 178 -24.94 -2.91 8.59
CA ALA A 178 -24.49 -2.91 7.17
C ALA A 178 -22.98 -2.82 7.04
N ASP A 179 -22.30 -1.97 7.84
CA ASP A 179 -20.83 -1.88 7.86
C ASP A 179 -20.21 -3.18 8.38
N MET A 180 -20.72 -3.74 9.48
CA MET A 180 -20.21 -4.97 10.08
C MET A 180 -20.42 -6.20 9.17
N ASN A 181 -21.50 -6.25 8.39
CA ASN A 181 -21.70 -7.30 7.38
C ASN A 181 -20.71 -7.16 6.21
N LYS A 182 -20.45 -5.93 5.77
CA LYS A 182 -19.48 -5.67 4.70
C LYS A 182 -18.02 -5.91 5.15
N ARG A 183 -17.72 -5.63 6.40
CA ARG A 183 -16.36 -5.69 6.96
C ARG A 183 -16.40 -6.26 8.39
N PRO A 184 -16.59 -7.57 8.56
CA PRO A 184 -16.61 -8.23 9.86
C PRO A 184 -15.35 -7.93 10.68
N VAL A 185 -15.48 -7.91 12.00
CA VAL A 185 -14.39 -7.66 12.95
C VAL A 185 -14.32 -8.86 13.91
N GLU A 186 -13.20 -9.55 13.96
CA GLU A 186 -13.00 -10.75 14.79
C GLU A 186 -14.15 -11.78 14.68
N GLY A 187 -14.72 -11.94 13.48
CA GLY A 187 -15.85 -12.83 13.24
C GLY A 187 -17.23 -12.26 13.63
N ILE A 188 -17.29 -11.09 14.28
CA ILE A 188 -18.53 -10.37 14.61
C ILE A 188 -19.03 -9.66 13.34
N THR A 189 -20.30 -9.90 13.01
CA THR A 189 -20.98 -9.38 11.82
C THR A 189 -22.17 -8.50 12.20
N GLY A 190 -22.89 -7.96 11.23
CA GLY A 190 -24.14 -7.23 11.49
C GLY A 190 -25.29 -8.11 11.98
N GLU A 191 -25.17 -9.43 11.92
CA GLU A 191 -26.14 -10.39 12.47
C GLU A 191 -25.90 -10.68 13.96
N SER A 192 -24.75 -10.27 14.50
CA SER A 192 -24.43 -10.41 15.90
C SER A 192 -25.29 -9.48 16.78
N SER A 193 -25.39 -9.77 18.07
CA SER A 193 -26.12 -8.93 19.01
C SER A 193 -25.48 -7.54 19.15
N LYS A 194 -26.29 -6.54 19.57
CA LYS A 194 -25.79 -5.19 19.84
C LYS A 194 -24.62 -5.20 20.83
N GLU A 195 -24.73 -6.02 21.87
CA GLU A 195 -23.71 -6.14 22.91
C GLU A 195 -22.39 -6.68 22.36
N GLU A 196 -22.42 -7.73 21.55
CA GLU A 196 -21.22 -8.28 20.91
C GLU A 196 -20.54 -7.26 19.99
N ILE A 197 -21.34 -6.53 19.19
CA ILE A 197 -20.83 -5.47 18.31
C ILE A 197 -20.18 -4.36 19.14
N ILE A 198 -20.82 -3.85 20.18
CA ILE A 198 -20.25 -2.81 21.05
C ILE A 198 -18.95 -3.31 21.69
N ASN A 199 -18.94 -4.53 22.22
CA ASN A 199 -17.78 -5.09 22.90
C ASN A 199 -16.58 -5.24 21.96
N VAL A 200 -16.78 -5.71 20.74
CA VAL A 200 -15.68 -5.81 19.76
C VAL A 200 -15.19 -4.44 19.32
N LEU A 201 -16.08 -3.48 19.07
CA LEU A 201 -15.70 -2.13 18.66
C LEU A 201 -14.96 -1.38 19.77
N ALA A 202 -15.32 -1.58 21.03
CA ALA A 202 -14.63 -0.99 22.18
C ALA A 202 -13.15 -1.43 22.27
N LYS A 203 -12.81 -2.67 21.90
CA LYS A 203 -11.40 -3.13 21.82
C LYS A 203 -10.55 -2.27 20.88
N TYR A 204 -11.17 -1.73 19.82
CA TYR A 204 -10.53 -0.84 18.86
C TYR A 204 -10.65 0.64 19.19
N GLY A 205 -11.10 0.95 20.42
CA GLY A 205 -11.25 2.31 20.92
C GLY A 205 -12.45 3.06 20.35
N ILE A 206 -13.48 2.36 19.88
CA ILE A 206 -14.70 2.95 19.32
C ILE A 206 -15.79 2.87 20.36
N GLU A 207 -16.22 4.02 20.86
CA GLU A 207 -17.27 4.16 21.87
C GLU A 207 -18.32 5.17 21.38
N ASN A 208 -19.35 5.42 22.19
CA ASN A 208 -20.38 6.41 21.88
C ASN A 208 -19.75 7.80 21.71
N ASN A 209 -19.78 8.32 20.48
CA ASN A 209 -19.23 9.63 20.08
C ASN A 209 -17.77 9.87 20.52
N LYS A 210 -16.99 8.79 20.69
CA LYS A 210 -15.60 8.86 21.12
C LYS A 210 -14.76 7.82 20.38
N VAL A 211 -13.58 8.23 19.93
CA VAL A 211 -12.55 7.33 19.39
C VAL A 211 -11.27 7.52 20.16
N THR A 212 -10.78 6.45 20.76
CA THR A 212 -9.47 6.42 21.41
C THR A 212 -8.41 6.08 20.36
N LEU A 213 -7.45 6.98 20.15
CA LEU A 213 -6.33 6.80 19.23
C LEU A 213 -5.13 6.20 19.95
N TRP A 214 -4.36 5.38 19.23
CA TRP A 214 -3.10 4.86 19.73
C TRP A 214 -1.98 5.89 19.60
N GLY A 215 -1.08 5.93 20.58
CA GLY A 215 0.07 6.83 20.58
C GLY A 215 -0.28 8.24 21.06
N THR A 216 0.62 9.17 20.77
CA THR A 216 0.56 10.55 21.28
C THR A 216 -0.24 11.51 20.40
N GLY A 217 -0.54 11.13 19.16
CA GLY A 217 -1.13 12.02 18.15
C GLY A 217 -0.15 13.03 17.54
N SER A 218 1.12 13.01 17.96
CA SER A 218 2.15 13.96 17.45
C SER A 218 2.68 13.70 16.04
N PRO A 219 2.71 12.45 15.50
CA PRO A 219 3.23 12.23 14.15
C PRO A 219 2.39 12.92 13.08
N LEU A 220 3.06 13.67 12.21
CA LEU A 220 2.46 14.27 11.02
C LEU A 220 2.56 13.31 9.83
N ARG A 221 1.56 13.34 8.96
CA ARG A 221 1.51 12.54 7.73
C ARG A 221 0.86 13.34 6.61
N GLU A 222 1.38 13.16 5.42
CA GLU A 222 0.76 13.65 4.21
C GLU A 222 -0.14 12.58 3.59
N PHE A 223 -1.24 13.01 2.99
CA PHE A 223 -2.21 12.14 2.36
C PHE A 223 -2.58 12.66 0.98
N LEU A 224 -2.78 11.72 0.05
CA LEU A 224 -3.24 12.00 -1.31
C LEU A 224 -4.47 11.14 -1.61
N TRP A 225 -5.53 11.79 -2.08
CA TRP A 225 -6.73 11.10 -2.57
C TRP A 225 -6.43 10.35 -3.87
N SER A 226 -6.81 9.07 -3.96
CA SER A 226 -6.59 8.19 -5.13
C SER A 226 -7.88 7.89 -5.88
#